data_a451336bb51133050b7f95397f05fdaf
#
_entry.id   a451336bb51133050b7f95397f05fdaf
#
_cell.length_a   1.000
_cell.length_b   1.000
_cell.length_c   1.000
_cell.angle_alpha   90.00
_cell.angle_beta   90.00
_cell.angle_gamma   90.00
#
_symmetry.space_group_name_H-M   'P 1'
#
loop_
_entity.id
_entity.type
_entity.pdbx_description
1 polymer ?
#
loop_
_entity_poly.entity_id
_entity_poly.type
_entity_poly.pdbx_seq_one_letter_code
_entity_poly.pdbx_strand_id
1 'polypeptide(L)'
;DAVVDSIMSHLRGKSVKEIHTVTTGELEVVECEINPSSKILGKTLKEIADPGNFLVLMNKNRNTEVYSIANGNTQISSGDHVVLITKSENSKKVLNYFSGSLE
;
A
#
# COMPACT_ATOMS: atom_id res chain seq x y z
N ASP A 1 -8.09 -1.42 14.56
CA ASP A 1 -7.15 -2.48 14.86
C ASP A 1 -5.79 -1.92 15.24
N ALA A 2 -5.15 -2.48 16.26
CA ALA A 2 -3.93 -1.92 16.83
C ALA A 2 -2.79 -1.80 15.81
N VAL A 3 -2.63 -2.79 14.94
CA VAL A 3 -1.55 -2.76 13.95
C VAL A 3 -1.76 -1.62 12.96
N VAL A 4 -2.97 -1.47 12.46
CA VAL A 4 -3.26 -0.42 11.49
C VAL A 4 -3.17 0.94 12.17
N ASP A 5 -3.67 1.09 13.37
CA ASP A 5 -3.60 2.35 14.10
C ASP A 5 -2.15 2.75 14.35
N SER A 6 -1.30 1.79 14.68
CA SER A 6 0.11 2.05 14.94
C SER A 6 0.78 2.58 13.67
N ILE A 7 0.48 1.96 12.53
CA ILE A 7 1.04 2.40 11.25
C ILE A 7 0.55 3.80 10.91
N MET A 8 -0.72 4.07 11.10
CA MET A 8 -1.26 5.39 10.80
C MET A 8 -0.59 6.47 11.63
N SER A 9 -0.39 6.22 12.91
CA SER A 9 0.32 7.16 13.77
C SER A 9 1.75 7.37 13.32
N HIS A 10 2.38 6.29 12.91
CA HIS A 10 3.78 6.32 12.51
C HIS A 10 3.97 7.08 11.19
N LEU A 11 3.01 7.01 10.30
CA LEU A 11 3.13 7.65 9.00
C LEU A 11 2.94 9.15 9.04
N ARG A 12 2.33 9.67 10.08
CA ARG A 12 2.11 11.11 10.17
C ARG A 12 3.44 11.86 10.19
N GLY A 13 3.58 12.81 9.29
CA GLY A 13 4.78 13.62 9.23
C GLY A 13 5.96 12.92 8.59
N LYS A 14 5.79 11.71 8.12
CA LYS A 14 6.86 10.97 7.46
C LYS A 14 6.95 11.33 6.01
N SER A 15 8.12 11.11 5.44
CA SER A 15 8.33 11.29 4.03
C SER A 15 7.46 10.32 3.26
N VAL A 16 6.86 10.81 2.18
CA VAL A 16 6.01 9.97 1.34
C VAL A 16 6.78 8.91 0.59
N LYS A 17 8.10 9.04 0.55
CA LYS A 17 8.92 8.07 -0.18
C LYS A 17 9.37 6.92 0.70
N GLU A 18 9.16 7.02 1.99
CA GLU A 18 9.56 5.96 2.90
C GLU A 18 8.56 4.82 2.86
N ILE A 19 9.07 3.65 3.11
CA ILE A 19 8.26 2.43 3.19
C ILE A 19 8.30 1.96 4.62
N HIS A 20 7.13 1.81 5.22
CA HIS A 20 6.99 1.41 6.61
C HIS A 20 6.43 0.00 6.67
N THR A 21 7.05 -0.84 7.47
CA THR A 21 6.68 -2.24 7.57
C THR A 21 6.54 -2.64 9.03
N VAL A 22 5.45 -3.31 9.32
CA VAL A 22 5.24 -3.94 10.62
C VAL A 22 5.05 -5.43 10.35
N THR A 23 5.88 -6.25 10.97
CA THR A 23 5.87 -7.68 10.74
C THR A 23 5.19 -8.40 11.88
N THR A 24 4.27 -9.30 11.56
CA THR A 24 3.64 -10.17 12.54
C THR A 24 3.69 -11.59 12.00
N GLY A 25 4.66 -12.36 12.51
CA GLY A 25 4.85 -13.71 12.02
C GLY A 25 5.23 -13.73 10.56
N GLU A 26 4.39 -14.35 9.74
CA GLU A 26 4.66 -14.49 8.31
C GLU A 26 4.01 -13.39 7.47
N LEU A 27 3.37 -12.44 8.12
CA LEU A 27 2.67 -11.37 7.43
C LEU A 27 3.33 -10.04 7.72
N GLU A 28 3.27 -9.14 6.75
CA GLU A 28 3.76 -7.78 6.90
C GLU A 28 2.67 -6.81 6.51
N VAL A 29 2.57 -5.73 7.26
CA VAL A 29 1.71 -4.61 6.90
C VAL A 29 2.64 -3.53 6.38
N VAL A 30 2.40 -3.08 5.18
CA VAL A 30 3.32 -2.20 4.46
C VAL A 30 2.59 -1.00 3.92
N GLU A 31 3.22 0.16 4.03
CA GLU A 31 2.71 1.37 3.40
C GLU A 31 3.67 1.75 2.28
N CYS A 32 3.12 2.14 1.13
CA CYS A 32 3.96 2.60 0.04
C CYS A 32 3.24 3.65 -0.79
N GLU A 33 4.05 4.42 -1.50
CA GLU A 33 3.56 5.43 -2.43
C GLU A 33 3.58 4.86 -3.84
N ILE A 34 2.56 5.19 -4.61
CA ILE A 34 2.44 4.74 -6.01
C ILE A 34 3.21 5.71 -6.90
N ASN A 35 4.26 5.23 -7.53
CA ASN A 35 5.08 6.04 -8.41
C ASN A 35 4.51 6.08 -9.82
N PRO A 36 4.88 7.10 -10.61
CA PRO A 36 4.42 7.18 -11.99
C PRO A 36 4.79 5.98 -12.85
N SER A 37 5.80 5.22 -12.46
CA SER A 37 6.22 4.05 -13.21
C SER A 37 5.49 2.78 -12.80
N SER A 38 4.56 2.87 -11.86
CA SER A 38 3.84 1.70 -11.39
C SER A 38 3.01 1.08 -12.51
N LYS A 39 2.99 -0.24 -12.54
CA LYS A 39 2.25 -0.98 -13.55
C LYS A 39 0.75 -0.97 -13.31
N ILE A 40 0.33 -0.51 -12.14
CA ILE A 40 -1.08 -0.57 -11.77
C ILE A 40 -1.79 0.77 -11.91
N LEU A 41 -1.13 1.77 -12.46
CA LEU A 41 -1.75 3.09 -12.63
C LEU A 41 -3.01 2.99 -13.47
N GLY A 42 -4.07 3.66 -12.98
CA GLY A 42 -5.34 3.69 -13.68
C GLY A 42 -6.22 2.48 -13.47
N LYS A 43 -5.70 1.47 -12.80
CA LYS A 43 -6.48 0.25 -12.54
C LYS A 43 -7.19 0.36 -11.21
N THR A 44 -8.25 -0.39 -11.06
CA THR A 44 -8.95 -0.48 -9.78
C THR A 44 -8.36 -1.62 -8.96
N LEU A 45 -8.63 -1.58 -7.67
CA LEU A 45 -8.09 -2.61 -6.79
C LEU A 45 -8.64 -3.99 -7.11
N LYS A 46 -9.89 -4.08 -7.58
CA LYS A 46 -10.42 -5.39 -7.95
C LYS A 46 -9.73 -5.94 -9.19
N GLU A 47 -9.26 -5.07 -10.08
CA GLU A 47 -8.56 -5.52 -11.28
C GLU A 47 -7.20 -6.11 -10.97
N ILE A 48 -6.57 -5.65 -9.89
CA ILE A 48 -5.24 -6.13 -9.52
C ILE A 48 -5.27 -7.09 -8.34
N ALA A 49 -6.45 -7.41 -7.85
CA ALA A 49 -6.59 -8.27 -6.67
C ALA A 49 -5.87 -9.60 -6.87
N ASP A 50 -5.19 -10.02 -5.84
CA ASP A 50 -4.46 -11.28 -5.86
C ASP A 50 -4.60 -11.91 -4.47
N PRO A 51 -5.81 -12.42 -4.15
CA PRO A 51 -6.06 -12.99 -2.84
C PRO A 51 -5.07 -14.11 -2.53
N GLY A 52 -4.61 -14.13 -1.31
CA GLY A 52 -3.61 -15.10 -0.91
C GLY A 52 -2.19 -14.54 -0.96
N ASN A 53 -1.95 -13.48 -1.72
CA ASN A 53 -0.64 -12.84 -1.77
C ASN A 53 -0.63 -11.48 -1.10
N PHE A 54 -1.68 -10.69 -1.31
CA PHE A 54 -1.76 -9.40 -0.62
C PHE A 54 -3.22 -8.95 -0.53
N LEU A 55 -3.43 -7.98 0.34
CA LEU A 55 -4.75 -7.36 0.52
C LEU A 55 -4.52 -5.89 0.82
N VAL A 56 -5.13 -5.01 0.03
CA VAL A 56 -5.04 -3.58 0.28
C VAL A 56 -6.07 -3.21 1.32
N LEU A 57 -5.64 -2.58 2.39
CA LEU A 57 -6.51 -2.24 3.52
C LEU A 57 -7.04 -0.82 3.42
N MET A 58 -6.17 0.12 3.08
CA MET A 58 -6.53 1.53 3.06
C MET A 58 -5.76 2.23 1.95
N ASN A 59 -6.32 3.36 1.53
CA ASN A 59 -5.62 4.18 0.55
C ASN A 59 -5.88 5.65 0.85
N LYS A 60 -4.99 6.49 0.37
CA LYS A 60 -5.08 7.92 0.49
C LYS A 60 -4.57 8.52 -0.82
N ASN A 61 -5.33 9.45 -1.42
CA ASN A 61 -4.77 10.07 -2.59
C ASN A 61 -3.88 11.25 -2.20
N ARG A 62 -3.07 11.70 -3.15
CA ARG A 62 -2.02 12.67 -2.85
C ARG A 62 -2.55 14.03 -2.38
N ASN A 63 -3.83 14.28 -2.59
CA ASN A 63 -4.41 15.59 -2.26
C ASN A 63 -5.07 15.62 -0.90
N THR A 64 -4.98 14.55 -0.13
CA THR A 64 -5.61 14.50 1.18
C THR A 64 -4.68 13.86 2.19
N GLU A 65 -4.90 14.22 3.45
CA GLU A 65 -4.16 13.65 4.57
C GLU A 65 -4.92 12.51 5.22
N VAL A 66 -6.08 12.14 4.67
CA VAL A 66 -6.96 11.17 5.31
C VAL A 66 -6.95 9.87 4.53
N TYR A 67 -6.69 8.77 5.23
CA TYR A 67 -6.82 7.44 4.65
C TYR A 67 -8.27 7.01 4.68
N SER A 68 -8.65 6.27 3.65
CA SER A 68 -9.99 5.68 3.55
C SER A 68 -9.84 4.17 3.44
N ILE A 69 -10.86 3.46 3.87
CA ILE A 69 -10.88 2.00 3.70
C ILE A 69 -10.99 1.72 2.21
N ALA A 70 -10.06 0.90 1.71
CA ALA A 70 -10.03 0.57 0.30
C ALA A 70 -11.15 -0.39 -0.06
N ASN A 71 -11.61 -0.32 -1.30
CA ASN A 71 -12.57 -1.29 -1.82
C ASN A 71 -12.22 -1.59 -3.26
N GLY A 72 -12.92 -2.56 -3.84
CA GLY A 72 -12.59 -3.03 -5.18
C GLY A 72 -12.70 -1.98 -6.27
N ASN A 73 -13.52 -0.96 -6.06
CA ASN A 73 -13.71 0.08 -7.06
C ASN A 73 -12.73 1.24 -6.94
N THR A 74 -11.88 1.22 -5.91
CA THR A 74 -10.89 2.26 -5.72
C THR A 74 -9.89 2.24 -6.87
N GLN A 75 -9.73 3.39 -7.53
CA GLN A 75 -8.80 3.52 -8.64
C GLN A 75 -7.46 4.05 -8.15
N ILE A 76 -6.38 3.51 -8.69
CA ILE A 76 -5.02 3.85 -8.26
C ILE A 76 -4.46 4.94 -9.17
N SER A 77 -3.88 5.96 -8.55
CA SER A 77 -3.27 7.07 -9.28
C SER A 77 -1.87 7.34 -8.74
N SER A 78 -1.06 7.97 -9.56
CA SER A 78 0.29 8.35 -9.16
C SER A 78 0.25 9.28 -7.95
N GLY A 79 1.11 9.01 -6.98
CA GLY A 79 1.16 9.81 -5.76
C GLY A 79 0.22 9.33 -4.68
N ASP A 80 -0.63 8.38 -4.98
CA ASP A 80 -1.47 7.79 -3.95
C ASP A 80 -0.62 6.97 -2.99
N HIS A 81 -1.13 6.80 -1.78
CA HIS A 81 -0.51 5.95 -0.77
C HIS A 81 -1.46 4.81 -0.47
N VAL A 82 -0.90 3.63 -0.27
CA VAL A 82 -1.70 2.47 0.10
C VAL A 82 -1.07 1.79 1.31
N VAL A 83 -1.94 1.20 2.13
CA VAL A 83 -1.52 0.34 3.22
C VAL A 83 -2.05 -1.04 2.87
N LEU A 84 -1.16 -1.99 2.81
CA LEU A 84 -1.53 -3.35 2.43
C LEU A 84 -0.90 -4.37 3.35
N ILE A 85 -1.48 -5.55 3.36
CA ILE A 85 -0.92 -6.68 4.09
C ILE A 85 -0.49 -7.72 3.07
N THR A 86 0.68 -8.31 3.29
CA THR A 86 1.22 -9.28 2.36
C THR A 86 2.01 -10.34 3.13
N LYS A 87 2.22 -11.48 2.52
CA LYS A 87 3.11 -12.48 3.08
C LYS A 87 4.53 -11.94 3.05
N SER A 88 5.29 -12.19 4.12
CA SER A 88 6.66 -11.70 4.20
C SER A 88 7.51 -12.15 3.03
N GLU A 89 7.31 -13.39 2.60
CA GLU A 89 8.09 -13.95 1.49
C GLU A 89 7.81 -13.25 0.16
N ASN A 90 6.69 -12.54 0.06
CA ASN A 90 6.30 -11.86 -1.18
C ASN A 90 6.40 -10.35 -1.08
N SER A 91 6.81 -9.82 0.07
CA SER A 91 6.67 -8.39 0.32
C SER A 91 7.46 -7.54 -0.66
N LYS A 92 8.68 -7.92 -0.98
CA LYS A 92 9.49 -7.15 -1.91
C LYS A 92 8.85 -7.11 -3.30
N LYS A 93 8.37 -8.25 -3.76
CA LYS A 93 7.72 -8.35 -5.06
C LYS A 93 6.45 -7.52 -5.11
N VAL A 94 5.66 -7.58 -4.05
CA VAL A 94 4.42 -6.82 -3.98
C VAL A 94 4.70 -5.32 -3.92
N LEU A 95 5.68 -4.92 -3.13
CA LEU A 95 6.07 -3.52 -3.07
C LEU A 95 6.50 -2.98 -4.42
N ASN A 96 7.31 -3.76 -5.12
CA ASN A 96 7.77 -3.34 -6.44
C ASN A 96 6.61 -3.20 -7.41
N TYR A 97 5.65 -4.12 -7.31
CA TYR A 97 4.47 -4.09 -8.16
C TYR A 97 3.65 -2.81 -7.93
N PHE A 98 3.48 -2.42 -6.66
CA PHE A 98 2.70 -1.23 -6.33
C PHE A 98 3.48 0.05 -6.56
N SER A 99 4.71 0.12 -6.06
CA SER A 99 5.46 1.37 -6.16
C SER A 99 6.07 1.56 -7.55
N GLY A 100 6.47 0.47 -8.19
CA GLY A 100 7.10 0.56 -9.51
C GLY A 100 8.50 1.13 -9.48
N SER A 101 9.10 1.24 -8.32
CA SER A 101 10.37 1.96 -8.18
C SER A 101 11.58 1.07 -7.98
N LEU A 102 11.40 -0.18 -7.64
CA LEU A 102 12.54 -1.05 -7.35
C LEU A 102 12.95 -1.83 -8.58
N GLU A 103 14.22 -1.91 -8.79
CA GLU A 103 14.77 -2.58 -9.94
C GLU A 103 15.46 -3.85 -9.53
#